data_7f49a516b578e5d4fd68c088319af164
#
_entry.id   7f49a516b578e5d4fd68c088319af164
#
_cell.length_a   1.000
_cell.length_b   1.000
_cell.length_c   1.000
_cell.angle_alpha   90.00
_cell.angle_beta   90.00
_cell.angle_gamma   90.00
#
_symmetry.space_group_name_H-M   'P 1'
#
loop_
_entity.id
_entity.type
_entity.pdbx_description
1 polymer ?
#
loop_
_entity_poly.entity_id
_entity_poly.type
_entity_poly.pdbx_seq_one_letter_code
_entity_poly.pdbx_strand_id
1 'polypeptide(L)'
;MNFKKVYILALLLLFKLGFAQEVLPVYSDYLSDNYYLLHPSMAGAANCAKLRITARQQWFDQSQAPALQTVSFNGRINDRSGAGVILINDRNGFHSQRGIRLSYAHHLKFDRDDVDLNQLSFGLSTGFAQSVIDETTFKQFDPSVNGGIQQKANYFNIDVGTSYNYFDFYLHFTIKNLLASERNLYTQKEATNLRRFILNTGYTFGDEKSFVWEPSIMFQNVSQTKESIVDFNLKVYKSLNDGAAKIWGGVSYRRSLDGAEYFEGNSIGSLSGGTISSQKLQYVTPILGLNYKNFMISYTYSQLVQQVKFDTAGFHQLTLGLNLFCKPERYHCNCPAVN
;
A
#
# COMPACT_ATOMS: atom_id res chain seq x y z
N MET A 1 38.77 -27.32 10.74
CA MET A 1 37.79 -26.57 9.89
C MET A 1 36.49 -26.48 10.68
N ASN A 2 36.09 -25.28 11.11
CA ASN A 2 34.99 -25.09 12.07
C ASN A 2 33.64 -25.45 11.41
N PHE A 3 33.01 -26.52 11.84
CA PHE A 3 31.70 -26.98 11.34
C PHE A 3 30.62 -25.88 11.33
N LYS A 4 30.64 -24.95 12.29
CA LYS A 4 29.73 -23.78 12.31
C LYS A 4 29.84 -22.89 11.08
N LYS A 5 31.04 -22.71 10.50
CA LYS A 5 31.23 -21.92 9.28
C LYS A 5 30.69 -22.62 8.03
N VAL A 6 30.74 -23.99 8.02
CA VAL A 6 30.18 -24.78 6.92
C VAL A 6 28.66 -24.75 6.91
N TYR A 7 28.00 -24.77 8.08
CA TYR A 7 26.54 -24.61 8.15
C TYR A 7 26.05 -23.21 7.73
N ILE A 8 26.80 -22.16 8.07
CA ILE A 8 26.48 -20.78 7.63
C ILE A 8 26.67 -20.67 6.13
N LEU A 9 27.72 -21.25 5.56
CA LEU A 9 27.96 -21.25 4.12
C LEU A 9 26.94 -22.11 3.36
N ALA A 10 26.51 -23.24 3.90
CA ALA A 10 25.44 -24.08 3.36
C ALA A 10 24.06 -23.38 3.45
N LEU A 11 23.79 -22.65 4.51
CA LEU A 11 22.58 -21.86 4.67
C LEU A 11 22.54 -20.69 3.65
N LEU A 12 23.68 -20.07 3.36
CA LEU A 12 23.80 -19.01 2.35
C LEU A 12 23.69 -19.52 0.91
N LEU A 13 24.02 -20.79 0.65
CA LEU A 13 23.89 -21.43 -0.66
C LEU A 13 22.46 -21.90 -0.98
N LEU A 14 21.60 -22.07 0.04
CA LEU A 14 20.18 -22.40 -0.13
C LEU A 14 19.32 -21.21 -0.60
N PHE A 15 19.85 -19.98 -0.59
CA PHE A 15 19.15 -18.78 -1.06
C PHE A 15 19.20 -18.53 -2.58
N LYS A 16 19.60 -19.50 -3.39
CA LYS A 16 19.64 -19.40 -4.85
C LYS A 16 18.39 -19.97 -5.56
N LEU A 17 17.25 -20.06 -4.89
CA LEU A 17 15.98 -20.36 -5.56
C LEU A 17 15.28 -19.04 -5.85
N GLY A 18 15.52 -18.50 -7.04
CA GLY A 18 14.89 -17.28 -7.52
C GLY A 18 13.51 -17.58 -8.12
N PHE A 19 12.51 -16.90 -7.62
CA PHE A 19 11.11 -16.97 -8.08
C PHE A 19 10.54 -15.56 -8.22
N ALA A 20 9.83 -15.22 -9.30
CA ALA A 20 9.33 -13.87 -9.67
C ALA A 20 8.02 -13.47 -8.97
N GLN A 21 7.67 -12.18 -8.96
CA GLN A 21 6.57 -11.66 -8.16
C GLN A 21 5.77 -10.60 -8.86
N GLU A 22 4.47 -10.58 -8.57
CA GLU A 22 3.62 -9.45 -8.85
C GLU A 22 3.57 -8.51 -7.63
N VAL A 23 3.69 -7.22 -7.89
CA VAL A 23 3.55 -6.20 -6.86
C VAL A 23 2.13 -5.68 -6.91
N LEU A 24 1.36 -5.91 -5.85
CA LEU A 24 0.11 -5.19 -5.67
C LEU A 24 0.42 -3.69 -5.71
N PRO A 25 -0.27 -2.91 -6.53
CA PRO A 25 -0.08 -1.48 -6.59
C PRO A 25 -0.34 -0.86 -5.22
N VAL A 26 0.44 0.15 -4.85
CA VAL A 26 0.15 0.96 -3.67
C VAL A 26 -0.92 1.96 -4.03
N TYR A 27 -2.10 1.71 -3.55
CA TYR A 27 -3.26 2.59 -3.73
C TYR A 27 -3.33 3.67 -2.64
N SER A 28 -4.46 4.34 -2.55
CA SER A 28 -4.73 5.40 -1.57
C SER A 28 -5.25 4.90 -0.22
N ASP A 29 -5.27 3.59 0.02
CA ASP A 29 -5.82 2.94 1.22
C ASP A 29 -5.14 3.41 2.51
N TYR A 30 -3.84 3.72 2.45
CA TYR A 30 -3.07 4.21 3.59
C TYR A 30 -3.52 5.58 4.08
N LEU A 31 -4.17 6.38 3.22
CA LEU A 31 -4.69 7.71 3.58
C LEU A 31 -5.76 7.65 4.69
N SER A 32 -6.38 6.48 4.89
CA SER A 32 -7.29 6.22 6.01
C SER A 32 -6.56 5.85 7.31
N ASP A 33 -5.37 6.41 7.54
CA ASP A 33 -4.48 6.15 8.70
C ASP A 33 -4.08 4.67 8.86
N ASN A 34 -4.15 3.91 7.75
CA ASN A 34 -3.80 2.49 7.71
C ASN A 34 -2.38 2.26 7.13
N TYR A 35 -1.37 2.89 7.73
CA TYR A 35 0.03 2.73 7.31
C TYR A 35 0.53 1.30 7.43
N TYR A 36 -0.13 0.46 8.23
CA TYR A 36 0.19 -0.96 8.34
C TYR A 36 0.09 -1.71 7.00
N LEU A 37 -0.77 -1.29 6.08
CA LEU A 37 -0.84 -1.88 4.73
C LEU A 37 0.48 -1.74 3.95
N LEU A 38 1.24 -0.69 4.23
CA LEU A 38 2.50 -0.39 3.56
C LEU A 38 3.71 -0.84 4.36
N HIS A 39 3.67 -0.64 5.68
CA HIS A 39 4.81 -0.73 6.57
C HIS A 39 4.57 -1.82 7.63
N PRO A 40 5.19 -3.01 7.51
CA PRO A 40 5.05 -4.07 8.49
C PRO A 40 5.51 -3.66 9.89
N SER A 41 6.43 -2.70 10.01
CA SER A 41 6.88 -2.10 11.25
C SER A 41 5.79 -1.35 12.03
N MET A 42 4.66 -1.03 11.39
CA MET A 42 3.50 -0.41 12.03
C MET A 42 2.54 -1.42 12.66
N ALA A 43 2.79 -2.73 12.54
CA ALA A 43 1.96 -3.73 13.20
C ALA A 43 2.00 -3.56 14.72
N GLY A 44 0.86 -3.23 15.34
CA GLY A 44 0.75 -2.97 16.78
C GLY A 44 1.47 -1.72 17.27
N ALA A 45 1.91 -0.81 16.41
CA ALA A 45 2.49 0.47 16.83
C ALA A 45 1.45 1.40 17.49
N ALA A 46 0.19 1.25 17.10
CA ALA A 46 -0.90 2.06 17.61
C ALA A 46 -1.26 1.71 19.06
N ASN A 47 -1.94 2.66 19.70
CA ASN A 47 -2.49 2.51 21.05
C ASN A 47 -3.59 1.43 21.14
N CYS A 48 -4.37 1.26 20.06
CA CYS A 48 -5.41 0.26 19.90
C CYS A 48 -5.01 -0.82 18.90
N ALA A 49 -5.59 -2.01 19.01
CA ALA A 49 -5.64 -2.94 17.90
C ALA A 49 -6.61 -2.38 16.83
N LYS A 50 -6.19 -2.40 15.56
CA LYS A 50 -6.93 -1.80 14.45
C LYS A 50 -7.41 -2.88 13.48
N LEU A 51 -8.73 -2.95 13.28
CA LEU A 51 -9.35 -3.67 12.16
C LEU A 51 -9.74 -2.64 11.10
N ARG A 52 -9.35 -2.88 9.86
CA ARG A 52 -9.71 -2.02 8.72
C ARG A 52 -10.19 -2.90 7.57
N ILE A 53 -11.33 -2.55 7.00
CA ILE A 53 -11.92 -3.20 5.83
C ILE A 53 -12.06 -2.12 4.76
N THR A 54 -11.40 -2.30 3.63
CA THR A 54 -11.44 -1.36 2.51
C THR A 54 -11.99 -2.06 1.28
N ALA A 55 -12.92 -1.40 0.60
CA ALA A 55 -13.41 -1.78 -0.71
C ALA A 55 -13.19 -0.61 -1.68
N ARG A 56 -12.54 -0.89 -2.81
CA ARG A 56 -12.25 0.05 -3.87
C ARG A 56 -12.78 -0.49 -5.18
N GLN A 57 -13.43 0.34 -5.98
CA GLN A 57 -13.97 -0.03 -7.29
C GLN A 57 -13.95 1.13 -8.26
N GLN A 58 -13.75 0.80 -9.52
CA GLN A 58 -13.89 1.68 -10.68
C GLN A 58 -15.03 1.14 -11.56
N TRP A 59 -15.75 1.97 -12.31
CA TRP A 59 -16.80 1.57 -13.26
C TRP A 59 -17.84 0.59 -12.68
N PHE A 60 -18.81 1.12 -11.97
CA PHE A 60 -19.86 0.31 -11.32
C PHE A 60 -20.78 -0.41 -12.30
N ASP A 61 -20.83 0.03 -13.55
CA ASP A 61 -21.62 -0.52 -14.66
C ASP A 61 -20.94 -1.68 -15.40
N GLN A 62 -19.68 -2.01 -15.07
CA GLN A 62 -18.89 -3.05 -15.73
C GLN A 62 -18.67 -4.25 -14.81
N SER A 63 -19.05 -5.46 -15.26
CA SER A 63 -18.92 -6.69 -14.48
C SER A 63 -17.48 -7.09 -14.15
N GLN A 64 -16.55 -6.73 -15.04
CA GLN A 64 -15.11 -7.00 -14.91
C GLN A 64 -14.29 -5.79 -14.47
N ALA A 65 -14.94 -4.79 -13.89
CA ALA A 65 -14.29 -3.55 -13.46
C ALA A 65 -13.18 -3.81 -12.41
N PRO A 66 -12.11 -3.01 -12.43
CA PRO A 66 -11.08 -3.07 -11.42
C PRO A 66 -11.65 -2.88 -10.02
N ALA A 67 -11.38 -3.83 -9.12
CA ALA A 67 -11.87 -3.83 -7.75
C ALA A 67 -10.82 -4.40 -6.80
N LEU A 68 -10.57 -3.69 -5.70
CA LEU A 68 -9.67 -4.11 -4.63
C LEU A 68 -10.45 -4.21 -3.32
N GLN A 69 -10.26 -5.30 -2.62
CA GLN A 69 -10.76 -5.49 -1.25
C GLN A 69 -9.58 -5.84 -0.36
N THR A 70 -9.45 -5.14 0.75
CA THR A 70 -8.45 -5.45 1.77
C THR A 70 -9.10 -5.55 3.14
N VAL A 71 -8.66 -6.53 3.92
CA VAL A 71 -8.98 -6.63 5.33
C VAL A 71 -7.66 -6.70 6.08
N SER A 72 -7.43 -5.76 6.97
CA SER A 72 -6.24 -5.74 7.81
C SER A 72 -6.60 -5.72 9.29
N PHE A 73 -5.93 -6.54 10.06
CA PHE A 73 -6.00 -6.54 11.51
C PHE A 73 -4.58 -6.53 12.07
N ASN A 74 -4.31 -5.62 12.98
CA ASN A 74 -3.05 -5.59 13.70
C ASN A 74 -3.23 -5.09 15.13
N GLY A 75 -2.37 -5.54 16.02
CA GLY A 75 -2.41 -5.13 17.43
C GLY A 75 -1.17 -5.55 18.17
N ARG A 76 -1.04 -5.06 19.41
CA ARG A 76 0.06 -5.44 20.31
C ARG A 76 -0.15 -6.83 20.85
N ILE A 77 0.91 -7.63 20.85
CA ILE A 77 0.98 -8.92 21.54
C ILE A 77 1.52 -8.74 22.95
N ASN A 78 2.48 -7.81 23.10
CA ASN A 78 3.07 -7.40 24.38
C ASN A 78 3.55 -5.93 24.25
N ASP A 79 4.18 -5.37 25.29
CA ASP A 79 4.58 -3.95 25.34
C ASP A 79 5.53 -3.52 24.22
N ARG A 80 6.32 -4.45 23.67
CA ARG A 80 7.34 -4.16 22.65
C ARG A 80 7.14 -4.92 21.35
N SER A 81 6.06 -5.68 21.21
CA SER A 81 5.84 -6.47 20.02
C SER A 81 4.41 -6.38 19.54
N GLY A 82 4.24 -6.33 18.23
CA GLY A 82 2.97 -6.36 17.56
C GLY A 82 2.93 -7.43 16.47
N ALA A 83 1.73 -7.86 16.15
CA ALA A 83 1.46 -8.73 15.01
C ALA A 83 0.26 -8.24 14.23
N GLY A 84 0.15 -8.75 13.01
CA GLY A 84 -1.01 -8.45 12.19
C GLY A 84 -1.13 -9.36 10.99
N VAL A 85 -2.30 -9.28 10.39
CA VAL A 85 -2.68 -10.01 9.18
C VAL A 85 -3.32 -9.06 8.18
N ILE A 86 -3.01 -9.25 6.90
CA ILE A 86 -3.64 -8.54 5.79
C ILE A 86 -4.15 -9.59 4.81
N LEU A 87 -5.43 -9.52 4.49
CA LEU A 87 -6.07 -10.27 3.40
C LEU A 87 -6.29 -9.31 2.24
N ILE A 88 -6.00 -9.77 1.02
CA ILE A 88 -6.07 -8.98 -0.19
C ILE A 88 -6.81 -9.78 -1.25
N ASN A 89 -7.75 -9.13 -1.93
CA ASN A 89 -8.42 -9.65 -3.12
C ASN A 89 -8.49 -8.51 -4.15
N ASP A 90 -7.67 -8.58 -5.16
CA ASP A 90 -7.59 -7.63 -6.27
C ASP A 90 -8.09 -8.28 -7.55
N ARG A 91 -8.86 -7.55 -8.32
CA ARG A 91 -9.36 -8.00 -9.63
C ARG A 91 -9.27 -6.84 -10.61
N ASN A 92 -8.78 -7.15 -11.81
CA ASN A 92 -8.70 -6.22 -12.91
C ASN A 92 -8.97 -6.98 -14.22
N GLY A 93 -10.18 -6.87 -14.75
CA GLY A 93 -10.63 -7.65 -15.89
C GLY A 93 -10.60 -9.15 -15.57
N PHE A 94 -9.96 -9.92 -16.44
CA PHE A 94 -9.78 -11.38 -16.32
C PHE A 94 -8.63 -11.78 -15.38
N HIS A 95 -7.85 -10.81 -14.90
CA HIS A 95 -6.80 -11.03 -13.95
C HIS A 95 -7.32 -10.82 -12.53
N SER A 96 -7.01 -11.75 -11.64
CA SER A 96 -7.28 -11.63 -10.21
C SER A 96 -6.08 -12.06 -9.39
N GLN A 97 -5.89 -11.39 -8.25
CA GLN A 97 -4.84 -11.70 -7.29
C GLN A 97 -5.44 -11.77 -5.89
N ARG A 98 -5.18 -12.88 -5.20
CA ARG A 98 -5.57 -13.09 -3.81
C ARG A 98 -4.34 -13.34 -2.97
N GLY A 99 -4.32 -12.80 -1.76
CA GLY A 99 -3.15 -12.98 -0.90
C GLY A 99 -3.46 -12.83 0.57
N ILE A 100 -2.56 -13.41 1.36
CA ILE A 100 -2.48 -13.24 2.81
C ILE A 100 -1.08 -12.81 3.18
N ARG A 101 -0.96 -11.84 4.08
CA ARG A 101 0.31 -11.41 4.68
C ARG A 101 0.21 -11.49 6.19
N LEU A 102 1.23 -12.07 6.80
CA LEU A 102 1.40 -12.14 8.25
C LEU A 102 2.59 -11.29 8.63
N SER A 103 2.43 -10.43 9.61
CA SER A 103 3.46 -9.48 10.03
C SER A 103 3.77 -9.61 11.50
N TYR A 104 5.03 -9.40 11.83
CA TYR A 104 5.53 -9.22 13.18
C TYR A 104 6.34 -7.94 13.23
N ALA A 105 6.16 -7.14 14.28
CA ALA A 105 6.96 -5.96 14.54
C ALA A 105 7.51 -5.96 15.96
N HIS A 106 8.70 -5.40 16.11
CA HIS A 106 9.33 -5.15 17.40
C HIS A 106 9.57 -3.64 17.59
N HIS A 107 9.15 -3.11 18.72
CA HIS A 107 9.14 -1.70 19.04
C HIS A 107 10.16 -1.39 20.14
N LEU A 108 11.15 -0.58 19.83
CA LEU A 108 12.11 -0.02 20.80
C LEU A 108 11.59 1.34 21.23
N LYS A 109 11.25 1.46 22.50
CA LYS A 109 10.81 2.70 23.12
C LYS A 109 12.01 3.33 23.82
N PHE A 110 12.26 4.60 23.56
CA PHE A 110 13.39 5.36 24.11
C PHE A 110 12.99 6.30 25.25
N ASP A 111 11.70 6.50 25.45
CA ASP A 111 11.20 7.37 26.50
C ASP A 111 10.98 6.62 27.82
N ARG A 112 10.97 7.38 28.91
CA ARG A 112 10.77 6.87 30.26
C ARG A 112 9.29 6.67 30.58
N ASP A 113 8.43 7.45 29.93
CA ASP A 113 6.99 7.41 30.14
C ASP A 113 6.28 6.73 28.99
N ASP A 114 5.23 5.95 29.29
CA ASP A 114 4.47 5.19 28.30
C ASP A 114 3.62 6.08 27.36
N VAL A 115 3.51 7.38 27.65
CA VAL A 115 2.70 8.34 26.92
C VAL A 115 3.49 9.24 25.97
N ASP A 116 4.79 9.38 26.17
CA ASP A 116 5.66 10.09 25.24
C ASP A 116 6.02 9.16 24.08
N LEU A 117 5.75 9.61 22.86
CA LEU A 117 5.99 8.80 21.68
C LEU A 117 7.40 9.02 21.13
N ASN A 118 8.33 8.13 21.51
CA ASN A 118 9.67 8.05 20.92
C ASN A 118 9.99 6.58 20.65
N GLN A 119 9.58 6.10 19.47
CA GLN A 119 9.55 4.69 19.16
C GLN A 119 10.21 4.39 17.80
N LEU A 120 11.23 3.53 17.82
CA LEU A 120 11.79 2.90 16.62
C LEU A 120 11.24 1.48 16.51
N SER A 121 10.66 1.16 15.38
CA SER A 121 10.02 -0.13 15.12
C SER A 121 10.66 -0.82 13.94
N PHE A 122 10.89 -2.13 14.07
CA PHE A 122 11.32 -3.00 12.98
C PHE A 122 10.22 -3.99 12.69
N GLY A 123 9.92 -4.22 11.42
CA GLY A 123 8.87 -5.13 11.01
C GLY A 123 9.29 -6.07 9.91
N LEU A 124 8.79 -7.30 10.01
CA LEU A 124 8.91 -8.33 9.02
C LEU A 124 7.51 -8.81 8.64
N SER A 125 7.26 -8.98 7.36
CA SER A 125 6.02 -9.58 6.87
C SER A 125 6.35 -10.72 5.91
N THR A 126 5.61 -11.80 6.02
CA THR A 126 5.63 -12.91 5.07
C THR A 126 4.28 -13.01 4.38
N GLY A 127 4.27 -13.32 3.10
CA GLY A 127 3.03 -13.36 2.34
C GLY A 127 2.98 -14.45 1.29
N PHE A 128 1.79 -15.01 1.14
CA PHE A 128 1.44 -15.87 0.01
C PHE A 128 0.43 -15.13 -0.86
N ALA A 129 0.63 -15.21 -2.17
CA ALA A 129 -0.30 -14.69 -3.13
C ALA A 129 -0.49 -15.69 -4.28
N GLN A 130 -1.71 -15.69 -4.84
CA GLN A 130 -2.09 -16.43 -6.02
C GLN A 130 -2.57 -15.43 -7.06
N SER A 131 -1.94 -15.45 -8.23
CA SER A 131 -2.42 -14.74 -9.41
C SER A 131 -3.12 -15.73 -10.34
N VAL A 132 -4.23 -15.28 -10.90
CA VAL A 132 -5.07 -16.08 -11.81
C VAL A 132 -5.41 -15.23 -13.03
N ILE A 133 -5.22 -15.80 -14.22
CA ILE A 133 -5.76 -15.29 -15.46
C ILE A 133 -6.86 -16.25 -15.90
N ASP A 134 -8.07 -15.73 -16.07
CA ASP A 134 -9.24 -16.51 -16.46
C ASP A 134 -9.60 -16.24 -17.94
N GLU A 135 -9.15 -17.12 -18.82
CA GLU A 135 -9.41 -17.07 -20.26
C GLU A 135 -10.56 -18.00 -20.67
N THR A 136 -11.28 -18.60 -19.72
CA THR A 136 -12.33 -19.59 -20.00
C THR A 136 -13.49 -19.06 -20.85
N THR A 137 -13.71 -17.73 -20.80
CA THR A 137 -14.79 -17.08 -21.58
C THR A 137 -14.35 -16.62 -22.97
N PHE A 138 -13.07 -16.73 -23.32
CA PHE A 138 -12.57 -16.31 -24.62
C PHE A 138 -12.94 -17.32 -25.70
N LYS A 139 -13.77 -16.89 -26.64
CA LYS A 139 -14.31 -17.75 -27.71
C LYS A 139 -13.59 -17.57 -29.04
N GLN A 140 -12.88 -16.47 -29.24
CA GLN A 140 -12.16 -16.21 -30.48
C GLN A 140 -10.72 -16.68 -30.34
N PHE A 141 -10.20 -17.28 -31.40
CA PHE A 141 -8.81 -17.69 -31.47
C PHE A 141 -7.91 -16.44 -31.55
N ASP A 142 -7.01 -16.29 -30.60
CA ASP A 142 -5.92 -15.34 -30.61
C ASP A 142 -4.63 -16.11 -30.31
N PRO A 143 -3.59 -16.04 -31.17
CA PRO A 143 -2.35 -16.78 -30.95
C PRO A 143 -1.59 -16.32 -29.67
N SER A 144 -1.93 -15.15 -29.12
CA SER A 144 -1.36 -14.62 -27.88
C SER A 144 -2.07 -15.11 -26.61
N VAL A 145 -3.23 -15.77 -26.76
CA VAL A 145 -4.11 -16.20 -25.67
C VAL A 145 -4.30 -17.71 -25.77
N ASN A 146 -4.09 -18.39 -24.66
CA ASN A 146 -4.28 -19.86 -24.63
C ASN A 146 -5.75 -20.31 -24.62
N GLY A 147 -6.70 -19.43 -24.65
CA GLY A 147 -8.15 -19.62 -24.70
C GLY A 147 -8.74 -20.84 -23.97
N GLY A 148 -9.83 -20.65 -23.25
CA GLY A 148 -10.58 -21.78 -22.65
C GLY A 148 -9.92 -22.37 -21.38
N ILE A 149 -8.80 -21.84 -20.90
CA ILE A 149 -8.10 -22.32 -19.70
C ILE A 149 -8.00 -21.24 -18.61
N GLN A 150 -7.76 -21.70 -17.40
CA GLN A 150 -7.43 -20.83 -16.28
C GLN A 150 -5.97 -21.05 -15.88
N GLN A 151 -5.13 -20.03 -16.03
CA GLN A 151 -3.73 -20.05 -15.66
C GLN A 151 -3.58 -19.56 -14.23
N LYS A 152 -2.75 -20.22 -13.41
CA LYS A 152 -2.53 -19.88 -11.99
C LYS A 152 -1.06 -19.90 -11.66
N ALA A 153 -0.61 -18.88 -10.93
CA ALA A 153 0.71 -18.86 -10.32
C ALA A 153 0.58 -18.56 -8.82
N ASN A 154 1.32 -19.30 -8.00
CA ASN A 154 1.41 -19.09 -6.56
C ASN A 154 2.81 -18.63 -6.20
N TYR A 155 2.93 -17.67 -5.31
CA TYR A 155 4.23 -17.17 -4.88
C TYR A 155 4.24 -16.76 -3.42
N PHE A 156 5.44 -16.80 -2.86
CA PHE A 156 5.74 -16.42 -1.49
C PHE A 156 6.69 -15.22 -1.48
N ASN A 157 6.48 -14.30 -0.55
CA ASN A 157 7.35 -13.15 -0.41
C ASN A 157 7.56 -12.68 1.01
N ILE A 158 8.59 -11.82 1.15
CA ILE A 158 9.00 -11.21 2.41
C ILE A 158 9.08 -9.69 2.20
N ASP A 159 8.49 -8.95 3.13
CA ASP A 159 8.64 -7.50 3.24
C ASP A 159 9.38 -7.18 4.54
N VAL A 160 10.26 -6.20 4.53
CA VAL A 160 10.93 -5.68 5.72
C VAL A 160 10.75 -4.19 5.81
N GLY A 161 10.61 -3.67 7.03
CA GLY A 161 10.41 -2.24 7.23
C GLY A 161 10.93 -1.76 8.57
N THR A 162 11.17 -0.46 8.62
CA THR A 162 11.46 0.28 9.84
C THR A 162 10.58 1.51 9.91
N SER A 163 10.20 1.91 11.12
CA SER A 163 9.40 3.11 11.38
C SER A 163 9.94 3.81 12.60
N TYR A 164 10.12 5.11 12.49
CA TYR A 164 10.46 5.98 13.59
C TYR A 164 9.33 6.97 13.83
N ASN A 165 8.77 6.97 15.03
CA ASN A 165 7.73 7.89 15.47
C ASN A 165 8.29 8.68 16.67
N TYR A 166 8.31 10.01 16.54
CA TYR A 166 8.79 10.92 17.55
C TYR A 166 7.81 12.06 17.74
N PHE A 167 7.00 12.01 18.81
CA PHE A 167 5.86 12.91 19.00
C PHE A 167 5.03 13.02 17.73
N ASP A 168 4.92 14.21 17.18
CA ASP A 168 4.12 14.53 15.99
C ASP A 168 4.81 14.20 14.67
N PHE A 169 6.08 13.77 14.68
CA PHE A 169 6.86 13.40 13.50
C PHE A 169 6.85 11.90 13.29
N TYR A 170 6.77 11.47 12.04
CA TYR A 170 6.98 10.08 11.67
C TYR A 170 7.79 9.92 10.37
N LEU A 171 8.56 8.84 10.33
CA LEU A 171 9.30 8.38 9.16
C LEU A 171 9.19 6.86 9.05
N HIS A 172 8.70 6.37 7.92
CA HIS A 172 8.56 4.95 7.66
C HIS A 172 9.31 4.58 6.39
N PHE A 173 10.07 3.50 6.44
CA PHE A 173 10.75 2.93 5.29
C PHE A 173 10.45 1.45 5.17
N THR A 174 10.14 0.98 3.97
CA THR A 174 9.83 -0.44 3.73
C THR A 174 10.38 -0.88 2.39
N ILE A 175 10.94 -2.07 2.37
CA ILE A 175 11.29 -2.82 1.16
C ILE A 175 10.29 -3.95 1.04
N LYS A 176 9.43 -3.89 0.02
CA LYS A 176 8.49 -4.96 -0.32
C LYS A 176 9.07 -5.88 -1.37
N ASN A 177 8.65 -7.14 -1.31
CA ASN A 177 9.00 -8.16 -2.29
C ASN A 177 10.53 -8.36 -2.38
N LEU A 178 11.15 -8.72 -1.26
CA LEU A 178 12.58 -8.95 -1.15
C LEU A 178 13.07 -10.12 -2.01
N LEU A 179 12.25 -11.17 -2.12
CA LEU A 179 12.60 -12.35 -2.88
C LEU A 179 12.31 -12.13 -4.36
N ALA A 180 13.20 -12.57 -5.22
CA ALA A 180 12.98 -12.67 -6.66
C ALA A 180 12.32 -14.00 -6.98
N SER A 181 11.40 -14.06 -7.96
CA SER A 181 10.74 -15.29 -8.36
C SER A 181 10.26 -15.26 -9.82
N GLU A 182 10.23 -16.37 -10.54
CA GLU A 182 9.75 -16.46 -11.92
C GLU A 182 8.30 -16.92 -11.92
N ARG A 183 7.41 -16.17 -12.59
CA ARG A 183 5.97 -16.50 -12.66
C ARG A 183 5.60 -17.29 -13.88
N ASN A 184 6.11 -16.86 -15.03
CA ASN A 184 5.78 -17.39 -16.33
C ASN A 184 4.25 -17.46 -16.57
N LEU A 185 3.50 -16.45 -16.06
CA LEU A 185 2.05 -16.41 -16.14
C LEU A 185 1.58 -15.81 -17.47
N TYR A 186 2.23 -14.72 -17.90
CA TYR A 186 1.92 -14.05 -19.18
C TYR A 186 2.95 -14.38 -20.26
N THR A 187 4.21 -14.30 -19.92
CA THR A 187 5.32 -14.59 -20.83
C THR A 187 6.52 -15.15 -20.06
N GLN A 188 7.43 -15.82 -20.78
CA GLN A 188 8.72 -16.27 -20.21
C GLN A 188 9.70 -15.12 -19.90
N LYS A 189 9.37 -13.88 -20.28
CA LYS A 189 10.21 -12.68 -20.10
C LYS A 189 9.63 -11.71 -19.06
N GLU A 190 8.84 -12.20 -18.14
CA GLU A 190 8.31 -11.35 -17.06
C GLU A 190 9.42 -10.85 -16.13
N ALA A 191 9.20 -9.68 -15.55
CA ALA A 191 10.11 -9.08 -14.57
C ALA A 191 10.30 -10.03 -13.38
N THR A 192 11.54 -10.42 -13.09
CA THR A 192 11.88 -11.40 -12.05
C THR A 192 12.00 -10.80 -10.66
N ASN A 193 12.11 -9.47 -10.54
CA ASN A 193 12.25 -8.82 -9.23
C ASN A 193 11.55 -7.46 -9.22
N LEU A 194 10.31 -7.44 -8.78
CA LEU A 194 9.51 -6.22 -8.59
C LEU A 194 9.68 -5.67 -7.16
N ARG A 195 10.92 -5.65 -6.67
CA ARG A 195 11.24 -5.06 -5.36
C ARG A 195 10.84 -3.59 -5.34
N ARG A 196 10.03 -3.24 -4.34
CA ARG A 196 9.52 -1.89 -4.17
C ARG A 196 10.05 -1.26 -2.89
N PHE A 197 10.64 -0.10 -3.02
CA PHE A 197 11.05 0.76 -1.92
C PHE A 197 9.95 1.78 -1.65
N ILE A 198 9.54 1.93 -0.40
CA ILE A 198 8.53 2.89 0.03
C ILE A 198 9.13 3.69 1.18
N LEU A 199 9.13 5.01 1.03
CA LEU A 199 9.50 5.97 2.05
C LEU A 199 8.30 6.88 2.30
N ASN A 200 7.87 6.98 3.54
CA ASN A 200 6.78 7.87 3.95
C ASN A 200 7.22 8.70 5.14
N THR A 201 6.97 10.00 5.10
CA THR A 201 7.24 10.92 6.20
C THR A 201 6.14 11.94 6.32
N GLY A 202 5.87 12.37 7.54
CA GLY A 202 4.88 13.41 7.82
C GLY A 202 5.07 14.02 9.19
N TYR A 203 4.35 15.09 9.40
CA TYR A 203 4.35 15.85 10.64
C TYR A 203 2.95 16.34 10.95
N THR A 204 2.52 16.23 12.20
CA THR A 204 1.24 16.76 12.66
C THR A 204 1.46 18.03 13.49
N PHE A 205 0.63 19.02 13.33
CA PHE A 205 0.70 20.26 14.12
C PHE A 205 -0.68 20.88 14.27
N GLY A 206 -0.85 21.67 15.30
CA GLY A 206 -2.10 22.36 15.60
C GLY A 206 -2.62 22.06 17.01
N ASP A 207 -3.87 22.41 17.24
CA ASP A 207 -4.54 22.21 18.52
C ASP A 207 -5.76 21.31 18.32
N GLU A 208 -5.89 20.25 19.11
CA GLU A 208 -7.04 19.33 19.05
C GLU A 208 -8.40 20.03 19.27
N LYS A 209 -8.42 21.15 19.99
CA LYS A 209 -9.64 21.97 20.17
C LYS A 209 -10.01 22.77 18.93
N SER A 210 -9.05 23.03 18.05
CA SER A 210 -9.23 23.76 16.80
C SER A 210 -9.09 22.84 15.60
N PHE A 211 -7.94 22.82 14.97
CA PHE A 211 -7.61 21.98 13.84
C PHE A 211 -6.21 21.39 14.00
N VAL A 212 -6.10 20.11 13.68
CA VAL A 212 -4.80 19.42 13.55
C VAL A 212 -4.54 19.19 12.06
N TRP A 213 -3.36 19.59 11.60
CA TRP A 213 -2.91 19.49 10.21
C TRP A 213 -1.85 18.41 10.10
N GLU A 214 -1.92 17.59 9.05
CA GLU A 214 -0.96 16.53 8.76
C GLU A 214 -0.52 16.60 7.28
N PRO A 215 0.50 17.41 6.93
CA PRO A 215 1.22 17.25 5.68
C PRO A 215 2.07 15.99 5.71
N SER A 216 2.09 15.26 4.59
CA SER A 216 2.96 14.10 4.42
C SER A 216 3.38 13.88 2.98
N ILE A 217 4.50 13.20 2.81
CA ILE A 217 5.03 12.82 1.50
C ILE A 217 5.31 11.33 1.53
N MET A 218 4.88 10.63 0.48
CA MET A 218 5.25 9.25 0.23
C MET A 218 5.98 9.16 -1.11
N PHE A 219 7.13 8.52 -1.10
CA PHE A 219 7.88 8.16 -2.30
C PHE A 219 7.92 6.64 -2.44
N GLN A 220 7.74 6.14 -3.64
CA GLN A 220 7.89 4.73 -3.97
C GLN A 220 8.67 4.55 -5.27
N ASN A 221 9.48 3.51 -5.30
CA ASN A 221 10.28 3.14 -6.46
C ASN A 221 10.27 1.62 -6.64
N VAL A 222 10.06 1.16 -7.88
CA VAL A 222 10.20 -0.24 -8.27
C VAL A 222 11.49 -0.40 -9.07
N SER A 223 12.46 -1.12 -8.52
CA SER A 223 13.84 -1.14 -9.04
C SER A 223 13.96 -1.64 -10.47
N GLN A 224 13.22 -2.68 -10.84
CA GLN A 224 13.37 -3.35 -12.13
C GLN A 224 12.62 -2.62 -13.24
N THR A 225 11.41 -2.12 -12.99
CA THR A 225 10.61 -1.35 -13.94
C THR A 225 11.02 0.12 -13.97
N LYS A 226 11.82 0.57 -13.00
CA LYS A 226 12.22 1.97 -12.76
C LYS A 226 11.06 2.92 -12.50
N GLU A 227 9.87 2.37 -12.24
CA GLU A 227 8.72 3.17 -11.86
C GLU A 227 8.99 3.92 -10.55
N SER A 228 8.78 5.23 -10.58
CA SER A 228 8.93 6.09 -9.43
C SER A 228 7.70 6.97 -9.28
N ILE A 229 7.10 6.98 -8.09
CA ILE A 229 5.87 7.71 -7.79
C ILE A 229 6.08 8.52 -6.51
N VAL A 230 5.54 9.73 -6.50
CA VAL A 230 5.48 10.57 -5.31
C VAL A 230 4.03 10.97 -5.02
N ASP A 231 3.65 10.89 -3.74
CA ASP A 231 2.38 11.40 -3.24
C ASP A 231 2.64 12.57 -2.29
N PHE A 232 1.97 13.67 -2.53
CA PHE A 232 1.89 14.80 -1.60
C PHE A 232 0.51 14.81 -0.96
N ASN A 233 0.47 14.72 0.36
CA ASN A 233 -0.79 14.62 1.10
C ASN A 233 -0.92 15.77 2.09
N LEU A 234 -2.13 16.25 2.26
CA LEU A 234 -2.51 17.16 3.33
C LEU A 234 -3.82 16.69 3.93
N LYS A 235 -3.82 16.38 5.23
CA LYS A 235 -5.03 16.05 5.98
C LYS A 235 -5.26 17.06 7.08
N VAL A 236 -6.52 17.25 7.44
CA VAL A 236 -6.97 18.15 8.50
C VAL A 236 -7.98 17.41 9.34
N TYR A 237 -7.83 17.50 10.65
CA TYR A 237 -8.68 16.84 11.63
C TYR A 237 -9.31 17.88 12.56
N LYS A 238 -10.57 17.65 12.93
CA LYS A 238 -11.27 18.43 13.95
C LYS A 238 -11.97 17.50 14.93
N SER A 239 -11.62 17.62 16.20
CA SER A 239 -12.30 16.95 17.29
C SER A 239 -13.64 17.64 17.59
N LEU A 240 -14.68 16.86 17.86
CA LEU A 240 -16.03 17.27 18.22
C LEU A 240 -16.43 16.57 19.51
N ASN A 241 -17.35 17.20 20.27
CA ASN A 241 -17.91 16.62 21.48
C ASN A 241 -16.85 16.11 22.48
N ASP A 242 -15.91 16.98 22.84
CA ASP A 242 -14.82 16.68 23.77
C ASP A 242 -14.00 15.40 23.41
N GLY A 243 -13.82 15.17 22.09
CA GLY A 243 -13.04 14.06 21.57
C GLY A 243 -13.80 12.76 21.29
N ALA A 244 -15.12 12.73 21.58
CA ALA A 244 -15.95 11.55 21.27
C ALA A 244 -16.14 11.29 19.78
N ALA A 245 -16.03 12.35 18.95
CA ALA A 245 -16.07 12.28 17.51
C ALA A 245 -14.92 13.11 16.92
N LYS A 246 -14.36 12.66 15.80
CA LYS A 246 -13.33 13.38 15.04
C LYS A 246 -13.71 13.33 13.56
N ILE A 247 -13.99 14.49 12.97
CA ILE A 247 -14.17 14.63 11.52
C ILE A 247 -12.83 15.00 10.92
N TRP A 248 -12.51 14.44 9.77
CA TRP A 248 -11.29 14.76 9.07
C TRP A 248 -11.47 14.68 7.55
N GLY A 249 -10.64 15.39 6.86
CA GLY A 249 -10.62 15.40 5.42
C GLY A 249 -9.23 15.75 4.91
N GLY A 250 -9.02 15.55 3.62
CA GLY A 250 -7.74 15.86 3.02
C GLY A 250 -7.73 15.71 1.53
N VAL A 251 -6.57 15.93 0.95
CA VAL A 251 -6.30 15.75 -0.46
C VAL A 251 -4.92 15.12 -0.64
N SER A 252 -4.81 14.20 -1.58
CA SER A 252 -3.54 13.63 -2.03
C SER A 252 -3.36 13.97 -3.51
N TYR A 253 -2.16 14.39 -3.87
CA TYR A 253 -1.71 14.51 -5.24
C TYR A 253 -0.62 13.50 -5.51
N ARG A 254 -0.93 12.52 -6.36
CA ARG A 254 0.01 11.48 -6.79
C ARG A 254 0.54 11.79 -8.18
N ARG A 255 1.86 11.69 -8.35
CA ARG A 255 2.51 11.87 -9.64
C ARG A 255 3.56 10.80 -9.88
N SER A 256 3.53 10.18 -11.08
CA SER A 256 4.65 9.40 -11.60
C SER A 256 5.81 10.33 -12.00
N LEU A 257 7.02 9.97 -11.65
CA LEU A 257 8.24 10.70 -12.04
C LEU A 257 8.81 10.20 -13.35
N ASP A 258 8.60 8.93 -13.67
CA ASP A 258 8.76 8.30 -14.97
C ASP A 258 7.57 8.66 -15.86
N GLY A 259 7.76 8.64 -17.17
CA GLY A 259 6.70 8.90 -18.16
C GLY A 259 6.67 7.80 -19.22
N ALA A 260 5.48 7.41 -19.61
CA ALA A 260 5.33 6.61 -20.83
C ALA A 260 5.56 7.53 -22.05
N GLU A 261 6.51 7.17 -22.88
CA GLU A 261 6.73 7.87 -24.14
C GLU A 261 5.69 7.41 -25.17
N TYR A 262 5.06 8.35 -25.84
CA TYR A 262 4.12 8.08 -26.93
C TYR A 262 4.39 9.03 -28.10
N PHE A 263 4.06 8.56 -29.29
CA PHE A 263 4.19 9.33 -30.51
C PHE A 263 2.91 10.12 -30.77
N GLU A 264 3.02 11.45 -30.79
CA GLU A 264 1.94 12.36 -31.14
C GLU A 264 2.09 12.78 -32.61
N GLY A 265 1.35 12.14 -33.49
CA GLY A 265 1.36 12.40 -34.94
C GLY A 265 -0.03 12.63 -35.51
N ASN A 266 -0.13 13.51 -36.51
CA ASN A 266 -1.42 13.92 -37.09
C ASN A 266 -2.04 12.91 -38.08
N SER A 267 -1.41 11.75 -38.33
CA SER A 267 -1.99 10.75 -39.25
C SER A 267 -1.36 9.36 -39.11
N ILE A 268 -2.19 8.34 -39.05
CA ILE A 268 -1.81 6.95 -39.20
C ILE A 268 -1.26 6.77 -40.64
N GLY A 269 0.05 6.71 -40.79
CA GLY A 269 0.71 6.43 -42.05
C GLY A 269 1.80 7.40 -42.55
N SER A 270 2.02 8.56 -41.91
CA SER A 270 3.15 9.42 -42.23
C SER A 270 4.14 9.50 -41.07
N LEU A 271 5.31 8.92 -41.24
CA LEU A 271 6.46 8.99 -40.30
C LEU A 271 7.11 10.37 -40.25
N SER A 272 6.57 11.35 -40.96
CA SER A 272 7.14 12.70 -41.08
C SER A 272 6.31 13.69 -40.27
N GLY A 273 6.82 14.12 -39.14
CA GLY A 273 6.28 15.27 -38.40
C GLY A 273 5.63 15.00 -37.04
N GLY A 274 5.82 13.83 -36.44
CA GLY A 274 5.36 13.57 -35.07
C GLY A 274 6.42 13.91 -33.99
N THR A 275 5.95 14.30 -32.83
CA THR A 275 6.79 14.53 -31.65
C THR A 275 6.66 13.40 -30.66
N ILE A 276 7.77 13.00 -30.03
CA ILE A 276 7.72 12.08 -28.89
C ILE A 276 7.33 12.88 -27.66
N SER A 277 6.17 12.59 -27.12
CA SER A 277 5.68 13.19 -25.89
C SER A 277 5.68 12.17 -24.75
N SER A 278 5.97 12.59 -23.53
CA SER A 278 5.91 11.72 -22.36
C SER A 278 4.70 12.06 -21.49
N GLN A 279 3.90 11.06 -21.17
CA GLN A 279 2.75 11.22 -20.29
C GLN A 279 3.05 10.64 -18.91
N LYS A 280 2.93 11.48 -17.88
CA LYS A 280 3.11 11.09 -16.47
C LYS A 280 1.75 10.86 -15.82
N LEU A 281 1.63 9.73 -15.15
CA LEU A 281 0.42 9.39 -14.41
C LEU A 281 0.21 10.39 -13.25
N GLN A 282 -0.98 11.00 -13.17
CA GLN A 282 -1.33 11.97 -12.15
C GLN A 282 -2.72 11.68 -11.60
N TYR A 283 -2.84 11.62 -10.27
CA TYR A 283 -4.11 11.49 -9.58
C TYR A 283 -4.28 12.59 -8.54
N VAL A 284 -5.49 13.12 -8.43
CA VAL A 284 -5.94 13.91 -7.30
C VAL A 284 -6.97 13.07 -6.54
N THR A 285 -6.77 12.96 -5.23
CA THR A 285 -7.58 12.10 -4.38
C THR A 285 -8.08 12.87 -3.16
N PRO A 286 -9.26 13.49 -3.20
CA PRO A 286 -9.95 13.96 -2.01
C PRO A 286 -10.36 12.79 -1.12
N ILE A 287 -10.31 13.01 0.20
CA ILE A 287 -10.70 12.05 1.22
C ILE A 287 -11.50 12.75 2.31
N LEU A 288 -12.52 12.07 2.81
CA LEU A 288 -13.32 12.47 3.97
C LEU A 288 -13.45 11.29 4.92
N GLY A 289 -13.41 11.57 6.21
CA GLY A 289 -13.57 10.54 7.22
C GLY A 289 -14.19 11.05 8.50
N LEU A 290 -14.77 10.12 9.24
CA LEU A 290 -15.38 10.31 10.55
C LEU A 290 -14.92 9.18 11.47
N ASN A 291 -14.38 9.56 12.59
CA ASN A 291 -14.15 8.65 13.72
C ASN A 291 -15.19 8.96 14.79
N TYR A 292 -15.91 7.96 15.24
CA TYR A 292 -16.84 8.06 16.36
C TYR A 292 -16.59 6.94 17.35
N LYS A 293 -16.12 7.30 18.54
CA LYS A 293 -15.64 6.34 19.54
C LYS A 293 -14.62 5.38 18.91
N ASN A 294 -14.94 4.10 18.84
CA ASN A 294 -14.06 3.06 18.29
C ASN A 294 -14.27 2.82 16.79
N PHE A 295 -15.28 3.43 16.17
CA PHE A 295 -15.60 3.23 14.77
C PHE A 295 -14.98 4.33 13.90
N MET A 296 -14.57 3.95 12.71
CA MET A 296 -14.11 4.85 11.66
C MET A 296 -14.83 4.50 10.35
N ILE A 297 -15.24 5.52 9.63
CA ILE A 297 -15.66 5.41 8.24
C ILE A 297 -14.92 6.47 7.42
N SER A 298 -14.42 6.10 6.25
CA SER A 298 -13.84 7.07 5.33
C SER A 298 -14.17 6.75 3.89
N TYR A 299 -14.27 7.79 3.09
CA TYR A 299 -14.51 7.71 1.66
C TYR A 299 -13.44 8.47 0.90
N THR A 300 -12.93 7.87 -0.16
CA THR A 300 -11.89 8.43 -1.02
C THR A 300 -12.34 8.33 -2.46
N TYR A 301 -12.13 9.40 -3.22
CA TYR A 301 -12.35 9.42 -4.66
C TYR A 301 -11.05 9.80 -5.38
N SER A 302 -10.48 8.90 -6.17
CA SER A 302 -9.24 9.16 -6.91
C SER A 302 -9.55 9.45 -8.37
N GLN A 303 -9.29 10.69 -8.78
CA GLN A 303 -9.51 11.16 -10.16
C GLN A 303 -8.19 11.23 -10.90
N LEU A 304 -8.15 10.64 -12.09
CA LEU A 304 -7.03 10.78 -13.02
C LEU A 304 -7.05 12.20 -13.62
N VAL A 305 -5.91 12.90 -13.53
CA VAL A 305 -5.74 14.28 -14.05
C VAL A 305 -4.66 14.24 -15.12
N GLN A 306 -5.06 13.92 -16.36
CA GLN A 306 -4.16 13.83 -17.51
C GLN A 306 -4.77 14.52 -18.74
N GLN A 307 -3.96 14.67 -19.79
CA GLN A 307 -4.43 15.21 -21.09
C GLN A 307 -5.45 14.27 -21.74
N VAL A 308 -5.24 12.95 -21.65
CA VAL A 308 -6.23 11.96 -22.08
C VAL A 308 -7.25 11.76 -20.97
N LYS A 309 -8.45 12.25 -21.18
CA LYS A 309 -9.56 12.08 -20.24
C LYS A 309 -10.35 10.84 -20.63
N PHE A 310 -10.49 9.93 -19.68
CA PHE A 310 -11.48 8.86 -19.77
C PHE A 310 -12.73 9.32 -19.00
N ASP A 311 -13.88 9.28 -19.60
CA ASP A 311 -15.15 9.50 -18.90
C ASP A 311 -15.30 8.42 -17.82
N THR A 312 -15.68 8.80 -16.61
CA THR A 312 -15.88 7.89 -15.46
C THR A 312 -14.62 7.15 -14.95
N ALA A 313 -13.41 7.69 -15.20
CA ALA A 313 -12.14 7.01 -14.86
C ALA A 313 -11.76 7.05 -13.37
N GLY A 314 -12.60 7.57 -12.50
CA GLY A 314 -12.32 7.71 -11.08
C GLY A 314 -12.46 6.39 -10.30
N PHE A 315 -11.68 6.25 -9.23
CA PHE A 315 -11.82 5.15 -8.27
C PHE A 315 -12.55 5.61 -7.02
N HIS A 316 -13.59 4.89 -6.65
CA HIS A 316 -14.29 5.06 -5.39
C HIS A 316 -13.76 4.06 -4.38
N GLN A 317 -13.50 4.52 -3.16
CA GLN A 317 -13.03 3.67 -2.07
C GLN A 317 -13.77 3.99 -0.79
N LEU A 318 -14.28 2.97 -0.14
CA LEU A 318 -14.87 3.02 1.20
C LEU A 318 -13.99 2.23 2.16
N THR A 319 -13.67 2.83 3.30
CA THR A 319 -12.96 2.14 4.39
C THR A 319 -13.78 2.19 5.67
N LEU A 320 -13.98 1.02 6.27
CA LEU A 320 -14.56 0.86 7.59
C LEU A 320 -13.48 0.44 8.58
N GLY A 321 -13.46 1.07 9.74
CA GLY A 321 -12.48 0.81 10.78
C GLY A 321 -13.12 0.54 12.13
N LEU A 322 -12.46 -0.33 12.91
CA LEU A 322 -12.79 -0.60 14.29
C LEU A 322 -11.49 -0.62 15.11
N ASN A 323 -11.47 0.15 16.18
CA ASN A 323 -10.39 0.19 17.16
C ASN A 323 -10.80 -0.68 18.36
N LEU A 324 -9.96 -1.63 18.74
CA LEU A 324 -10.22 -2.61 19.78
C LEU A 324 -9.12 -2.58 20.82
N PHE A 325 -9.44 -2.96 22.06
CA PHE A 325 -8.46 -3.14 23.12
C PHE A 325 -7.55 -1.91 23.32
N CYS A 326 -8.12 -0.70 23.23
CA CYS A 326 -7.38 0.54 23.40
C CYS A 326 -6.84 0.67 24.83
N LYS A 327 -5.59 1.12 24.97
CA LYS A 327 -5.07 1.51 26.27
C LYS A 327 -5.79 2.76 26.78
N PRO A 328 -5.99 2.92 28.10
CA PRO A 328 -6.64 4.12 28.67
C PRO A 328 -5.87 5.40 28.37
N GLU A 329 -4.55 5.32 28.44
CA GLU A 329 -3.64 6.44 28.19
C GLU A 329 -3.30 6.51 26.71
N ARG A 330 -3.41 7.71 26.15
CA ARG A 330 -3.00 8.00 24.76
C ARG A 330 -1.60 8.59 24.76
N TYR A 331 -0.94 8.50 23.63
CA TYR A 331 0.32 9.20 23.41
C TYR A 331 0.10 10.72 23.41
N HIS A 332 1.06 11.46 24.01
CA HIS A 332 1.12 12.91 23.97
C HIS A 332 1.55 13.41 22.59
N CYS A 333 0.74 13.17 21.58
CA CYS A 333 0.97 13.64 20.22
C CYS A 333 -0.35 13.81 19.46
N ASN A 334 -0.35 14.64 18.44
CA ASN A 334 -1.46 14.76 17.49
C ASN A 334 -1.38 13.70 16.38
N CYS A 335 -0.97 12.49 16.67
CA CYS A 335 -0.63 11.47 15.69
C CYS A 335 -1.79 10.48 15.42
N PRO A 336 -2.67 10.73 14.43
CA PRO A 336 -3.89 9.94 14.21
C PRO A 336 -3.62 8.47 13.88
N ALA A 337 -2.47 8.18 13.28
CA ALA A 337 -2.12 6.82 12.90
C ALA A 337 -1.79 5.91 14.09
N VAL A 338 -1.36 6.48 15.24
CA VAL A 338 -0.95 5.71 16.43
C VAL A 338 -1.86 5.92 17.63
N ASN A 339 -2.63 7.00 17.68
CA ASN A 339 -3.65 7.25 18.70
C ASN A 339 -5.03 6.73 18.31
#